data_8fc340fec4c4eb686aad8fab9449913b
#
_entry.id   8fc340fec4c4eb686aad8fab9449913b
#
_cell.length_a   1.000
_cell.length_b   1.000
_cell.length_c   1.000
_cell.angle_alpha   90.00
_cell.angle_beta   90.00
_cell.angle_gamma   90.00
#
_symmetry.space_group_name_H-M   'P 1'
#
loop_
_entity.id
_entity.type
_entity.pdbx_description
1 polymer ?
#
loop_
_entity_poly.entity_id
_entity_poly.type
_entity_poly.pdbx_seq_one_letter_code
_entity_poly.pdbx_strand_id
1 'polypeptide(L)'
;SMSDVDRINQSLDKVLDIDDTADNTEKNLNQSFIRVARNFGFDFNKSNKKLLKKISKKLINFQMKKIAISLDKLMIKFNMSKKVPIVLCGIGNEVLRNFLKSKNILEFEKFTHSYKKNLKTKAAHHAPAYSVAFLLSSLK
;
A
#
# COMPACT_ATOMS: atom_id res chain seq x y z
N SER A 1 0.65 -12.42 -6.64
CA SER A 1 1.19 -11.36 -5.78
C SER A 1 0.27 -10.15 -5.75
N MET A 2 0.16 -9.48 -4.61
CA MET A 2 -0.58 -8.20 -4.54
C MET A 2 0.10 -7.12 -5.40
N SER A 3 1.42 -7.12 -5.52
CA SER A 3 2.15 -6.21 -6.42
C SER A 3 1.68 -6.32 -7.89
N ASP A 4 1.34 -7.53 -8.36
CA ASP A 4 0.77 -7.71 -9.70
C ASP A 4 -0.62 -7.11 -9.82
N VAL A 5 -1.43 -7.24 -8.77
CA VAL A 5 -2.77 -6.63 -8.70
C VAL A 5 -2.65 -5.10 -8.71
N ASP A 6 -1.68 -4.56 -7.97
CA ASP A 6 -1.40 -3.12 -7.93
C ASP A 6 -0.91 -2.59 -9.27
N ARG A 7 -0.01 -3.31 -9.97
CA ARG A 7 0.44 -2.96 -11.34
C ARG A 7 -0.73 -2.94 -12.34
N ILE A 8 -1.63 -3.92 -12.28
CA ILE A 8 -2.82 -3.97 -13.15
C ILE A 8 -3.74 -2.78 -12.90
N ASN A 9 -3.88 -2.33 -11.66
CA ASN A 9 -4.71 -1.20 -11.28
C ASN A 9 -3.97 0.15 -11.33
N GLN A 10 -2.66 0.15 -11.61
CA GLN A 10 -1.81 1.34 -11.59
C GLN A 10 -1.88 2.09 -10.24
N SER A 11 -2.00 1.35 -9.15
CA SER A 11 -2.11 1.87 -7.79
C SER A 11 -0.76 1.98 -7.07
N LEU A 12 0.28 1.33 -7.58
CA LEU A 12 1.65 1.37 -7.06
C LEU A 12 2.54 2.21 -7.97
N ASP A 13 3.31 3.11 -7.37
CA ASP A 13 4.38 3.82 -8.08
C ASP A 13 5.47 2.84 -8.51
N LYS A 14 5.91 2.92 -9.77
CA LYS A 14 6.95 2.04 -10.33
C LYS A 14 8.28 2.13 -9.58
N VAL A 15 8.61 3.29 -9.03
CA VAL A 15 9.85 3.50 -8.24
C VAL A 15 9.81 2.73 -6.92
N LEU A 16 8.61 2.49 -6.38
CA LEU A 16 8.40 1.78 -5.12
C LEU A 16 8.21 0.27 -5.30
N ASP A 17 8.13 -0.20 -6.54
CA ASP A 17 7.97 -1.61 -6.88
C ASP A 17 9.33 -2.32 -6.92
N ILE A 18 9.97 -2.41 -5.75
CA ILE A 18 11.34 -2.94 -5.61
C ILE A 18 11.40 -4.45 -5.47
N ASP A 19 10.35 -5.10 -4.96
CA ASP A 19 10.33 -6.53 -4.68
C ASP A 19 10.37 -7.37 -5.97
N ASP A 20 11.08 -8.49 -5.94
CA ASP A 20 11.13 -9.43 -7.06
C ASP A 20 9.77 -10.04 -7.36
N THR A 21 9.60 -10.51 -8.59
CA THR A 21 8.37 -11.22 -9.00
C THR A 21 8.44 -12.68 -8.57
N ALA A 22 7.28 -13.28 -8.28
CA ALA A 22 7.20 -14.67 -7.79
C ALA A 22 7.77 -15.72 -8.76
N ASP A 23 7.86 -15.39 -10.05
CA ASP A 23 8.37 -16.27 -11.11
C ASP A 23 9.65 -15.73 -11.76
N ASN A 24 10.29 -14.73 -11.17
CA ASN A 24 11.49 -14.05 -11.66
C ASN A 24 11.36 -13.48 -13.09
N THR A 25 10.15 -13.30 -13.58
CA THR A 25 9.90 -12.64 -14.87
C THR A 25 9.76 -11.12 -14.71
N GLU A 26 9.67 -10.42 -15.84
CA GLU A 26 9.61 -8.96 -15.86
C GLU A 26 8.42 -8.37 -15.09
N LYS A 27 8.65 -7.19 -14.49
CA LYS A 27 7.64 -6.40 -13.77
C LYS A 27 6.75 -5.57 -14.71
N ASN A 28 6.38 -6.11 -15.86
CA ASN A 28 5.50 -5.43 -16.80
C ASN A 28 4.03 -5.83 -16.64
N LEU A 29 3.16 -5.04 -17.25
CA LEU A 29 1.71 -5.22 -17.15
C LEU A 29 1.25 -6.57 -17.72
N ASN A 30 1.87 -7.03 -18.82
CA ASN A 30 1.50 -8.28 -19.46
C ASN A 30 1.82 -9.50 -18.57
N GLN A 31 3.02 -9.53 -18.01
CA GLN A 31 3.44 -10.58 -17.08
C GLN A 31 2.58 -10.56 -15.79
N SER A 32 2.20 -9.38 -15.32
CA SER A 32 1.28 -9.27 -14.17
C SER A 32 -0.10 -9.86 -14.47
N PHE A 33 -0.63 -9.68 -15.68
CA PHE A 33 -1.87 -10.35 -16.10
C PHE A 33 -1.72 -11.86 -16.15
N ILE A 34 -0.59 -12.38 -16.67
CA ILE A 34 -0.30 -13.83 -16.73
C ILE A 34 -0.26 -14.40 -15.31
N ARG A 35 0.49 -13.80 -14.39
CA ARG A 35 0.59 -14.27 -13.00
C ARG A 35 -0.74 -14.24 -12.27
N VAL A 36 -1.53 -13.16 -12.45
CA VAL A 36 -2.85 -13.09 -11.83
C VAL A 36 -3.79 -14.14 -12.43
N ALA A 37 -3.81 -14.34 -13.75
CA ALA A 37 -4.64 -15.36 -14.40
C ALA A 37 -4.35 -16.77 -13.86
N ARG A 38 -3.05 -17.14 -13.75
CA ARG A 38 -2.61 -18.42 -13.19
C ARG A 38 -3.11 -18.68 -11.77
N ASN A 39 -3.17 -17.65 -10.93
CA ASN A 39 -3.75 -17.78 -9.57
C ASN A 39 -5.23 -18.15 -9.58
N PHE A 40 -5.94 -17.95 -10.69
CA PHE A 40 -7.33 -18.34 -10.88
C PHE A 40 -7.50 -19.59 -11.78
N GLY A 41 -6.39 -20.27 -12.09
CA GLY A 41 -6.39 -21.54 -12.83
C GLY A 41 -6.63 -21.41 -14.33
N PHE A 42 -6.36 -20.25 -14.94
CA PHE A 42 -6.49 -20.08 -16.39
C PHE A 42 -5.34 -19.26 -16.99
N ASP A 43 -5.15 -19.36 -18.30
CA ASP A 43 -4.14 -18.63 -19.04
C ASP A 43 -4.64 -17.23 -19.45
N PHE A 44 -3.71 -16.27 -19.43
CA PHE A 44 -3.98 -14.94 -19.91
C PHE A 44 -4.09 -14.89 -21.44
N ASN A 45 -5.15 -14.24 -21.93
CA ASN A 45 -5.32 -13.88 -23.33
C ASN A 45 -6.01 -12.50 -23.45
N LYS A 46 -6.06 -11.95 -24.66
CA LYS A 46 -6.65 -10.61 -24.88
C LYS A 46 -8.14 -10.54 -24.51
N SER A 47 -8.89 -11.62 -24.67
CA SER A 47 -10.34 -11.66 -24.41
C SER A 47 -10.65 -11.57 -22.91
N ASN A 48 -9.81 -12.15 -22.04
CA ASN A 48 -10.02 -12.15 -20.58
C ASN A 48 -9.38 -10.95 -19.85
N LYS A 49 -8.67 -10.06 -20.56
CA LYS A 49 -8.02 -8.87 -19.97
C LYS A 49 -8.99 -7.99 -19.17
N LYS A 50 -10.21 -7.76 -19.70
CA LYS A 50 -11.24 -6.96 -19.02
C LYS A 50 -11.71 -7.63 -17.74
N LEU A 51 -11.87 -8.95 -17.77
CA LEU A 51 -12.22 -9.74 -16.59
C LEU A 51 -11.13 -9.63 -15.50
N LEU A 52 -9.87 -9.81 -15.86
CA LEU A 52 -8.74 -9.72 -14.95
C LEU A 52 -8.61 -8.33 -14.30
N LYS A 53 -8.82 -7.25 -15.06
CA LYS A 53 -8.90 -5.89 -14.49
C LYS A 53 -10.01 -5.79 -13.44
N LYS A 54 -11.21 -6.33 -13.73
CA LYS A 54 -12.33 -6.32 -12.78
C LYS A 54 -12.01 -7.12 -11.51
N ILE A 55 -11.40 -8.30 -11.66
CA ILE A 55 -10.95 -9.13 -10.54
C ILE A 55 -9.92 -8.38 -9.70
N SER A 56 -8.88 -7.82 -10.32
CA SER A 56 -7.82 -7.07 -9.64
C SER A 56 -8.39 -5.90 -8.84
N LYS A 57 -9.34 -5.15 -9.40
CA LYS A 57 -10.02 -4.06 -8.68
C LYS A 57 -10.83 -4.56 -7.47
N LYS A 58 -11.51 -5.71 -7.60
CA LYS A 58 -12.21 -6.33 -6.48
C LYS A 58 -11.26 -6.78 -5.38
N LEU A 59 -10.10 -7.33 -5.73
CA LEU A 59 -9.08 -7.77 -4.76
C LEU A 59 -8.53 -6.62 -3.93
N ILE A 60 -8.17 -5.48 -4.56
CA ILE A 60 -7.74 -4.28 -3.81
C ILE A 60 -8.86 -3.81 -2.89
N ASN A 61 -10.07 -3.66 -3.40
CA ASN A 61 -11.20 -3.20 -2.58
C ASN A 61 -11.46 -4.14 -1.39
N PHE A 62 -11.33 -5.44 -1.57
CA PHE A 62 -11.49 -6.42 -0.50
C PHE A 62 -10.38 -6.28 0.57
N GLN A 63 -9.13 -6.13 0.15
CA GLN A 63 -8.01 -5.89 1.05
C GLN A 63 -8.20 -4.59 1.85
N MET A 64 -8.54 -3.50 1.17
CA MET A 64 -8.76 -2.21 1.81
C MET A 64 -9.92 -2.25 2.82
N LYS A 65 -11.01 -2.93 2.47
CA LYS A 65 -12.14 -3.17 3.41
C LYS A 65 -11.70 -3.94 4.65
N LYS A 66 -10.90 -5.00 4.50
CA LYS A 66 -10.38 -5.75 5.64
C LYS A 66 -9.55 -4.86 6.58
N ILE A 67 -8.67 -4.03 6.01
CA ILE A 67 -7.86 -3.09 6.79
C ILE A 67 -8.74 -2.09 7.53
N ALA A 68 -9.73 -1.49 6.85
CA ALA A 68 -10.65 -0.54 7.47
C ALA A 68 -11.45 -1.17 8.63
N ILE A 69 -11.98 -2.37 8.43
CA ILE A 69 -12.71 -3.10 9.49
C ILE A 69 -11.79 -3.41 10.67
N SER A 70 -10.55 -3.83 10.43
CA SER A 70 -9.58 -4.10 11.48
C SER A 70 -9.23 -2.83 12.26
N LEU A 71 -9.07 -1.71 11.56
CA LEU A 71 -8.83 -0.41 12.19
C LEU A 71 -10.02 0.01 13.07
N ASP A 72 -11.25 -0.10 12.56
CA ASP A 72 -12.45 0.24 13.33
C ASP A 72 -12.59 -0.63 14.59
N LYS A 73 -12.30 -1.95 14.49
CA LYS A 73 -12.27 -2.86 15.65
C LYS A 73 -11.24 -2.42 16.69
N LEU A 74 -10.04 -2.00 16.27
CA LEU A 74 -9.02 -1.48 17.17
C LEU A 74 -9.47 -0.20 17.87
N MET A 75 -10.03 0.74 17.11
CA MET A 75 -10.53 2.00 17.68
C MET A 75 -11.61 1.75 18.72
N ILE A 76 -12.53 0.81 18.50
CA ILE A 76 -13.56 0.42 19.46
C ILE A 76 -12.92 -0.25 20.69
N LYS A 77 -12.04 -1.23 20.46
CA LYS A 77 -11.40 -2.01 21.54
C LYS A 77 -10.65 -1.11 22.54
N PHE A 78 -9.98 -0.07 22.04
CA PHE A 78 -9.21 0.87 22.86
C PHE A 78 -9.96 2.16 23.20
N ASN A 79 -11.26 2.20 22.96
CA ASN A 79 -12.13 3.37 23.19
C ASN A 79 -11.55 4.67 22.60
N MET A 80 -11.00 4.59 21.38
CA MET A 80 -10.36 5.72 20.70
C MET A 80 -11.41 6.65 20.09
N SER A 81 -11.25 7.95 20.30
CA SER A 81 -12.06 8.96 19.64
C SER A 81 -11.88 8.92 18.11
N LYS A 82 -12.93 9.24 17.35
CA LYS A 82 -12.85 9.43 15.89
C LYS A 82 -11.87 10.54 15.47
N LYS A 83 -11.48 11.41 16.40
CA LYS A 83 -10.52 12.50 16.18
C LYS A 83 -9.06 12.06 16.32
N VAL A 84 -8.79 10.84 16.81
CA VAL A 84 -7.42 10.33 16.92
C VAL A 84 -6.77 10.30 15.53
N PRO A 85 -5.58 10.91 15.37
CA PRO A 85 -4.90 10.92 14.08
C PRO A 85 -4.40 9.52 13.71
N ILE A 86 -4.59 9.16 12.44
CA ILE A 86 -4.07 7.92 11.86
C ILE A 86 -2.88 8.29 10.99
N VAL A 87 -1.72 7.78 11.33
CA VAL A 87 -0.49 7.98 10.56
C VAL A 87 -0.33 6.82 9.58
N LEU A 88 -0.28 7.14 8.28
CA LEU A 88 -0.06 6.15 7.23
C LEU A 88 1.42 6.13 6.85
N CYS A 89 2.00 4.93 6.80
CA CYS A 89 3.37 4.71 6.36
C CYS A 89 3.51 3.40 5.57
N GLY A 90 4.66 3.22 4.94
CA GLY A 90 4.92 2.09 4.04
C GLY A 90 4.53 2.36 2.58
N ILE A 91 4.92 1.46 1.71
CA ILE A 91 4.77 1.59 0.24
C ILE A 91 3.29 1.74 -0.18
N GLY A 92 2.37 1.08 0.55
CA GLY A 92 0.92 1.13 0.27
C GLY A 92 0.18 2.34 0.82
N ASN A 93 0.86 3.34 1.40
CA ASN A 93 0.22 4.47 2.09
C ASN A 93 -0.76 5.26 1.20
N GLU A 94 -0.42 5.47 -0.07
CA GLU A 94 -1.25 6.22 -1.02
C GLU A 94 -2.58 5.49 -1.31
N VAL A 95 -2.53 4.16 -1.48
CA VAL A 95 -3.73 3.34 -1.70
C VAL A 95 -4.65 3.42 -0.48
N LEU A 96 -4.07 3.28 0.73
CA LEU A 96 -4.80 3.40 1.98
C LEU A 96 -5.38 4.80 2.19
N ARG A 97 -4.62 5.85 1.90
CA ARG A 97 -5.08 7.25 2.00
C ARG A 97 -6.34 7.47 1.18
N ASN A 98 -6.32 7.02 -0.07
CA ASN A 98 -7.45 7.16 -0.97
C ASN A 98 -8.70 6.40 -0.50
N PHE A 99 -8.52 5.28 0.21
CA PHE A 99 -9.61 4.48 0.74
C PHE A 99 -10.15 5.00 2.08
N LEU A 100 -9.27 5.49 2.95
CA LEU A 100 -9.60 5.97 4.30
C LEU A 100 -9.93 7.48 4.37
N LYS A 101 -10.40 8.09 3.29
CA LYS A 101 -10.66 9.55 3.18
C LYS A 101 -11.54 10.12 4.30
N SER A 102 -12.41 9.33 4.91
CA SER A 102 -13.30 9.75 6.00
C SER A 102 -12.62 9.74 7.39
N LYS A 103 -11.39 9.27 7.49
CA LYS A 103 -10.62 9.19 8.74
C LYS A 103 -9.72 10.41 8.90
N ASN A 104 -9.37 10.72 10.14
CA ASN A 104 -8.40 11.77 10.44
C ASN A 104 -6.97 11.29 10.14
N ILE A 105 -6.51 11.50 8.90
CA ILE A 105 -5.19 11.06 8.45
C ILE A 105 -4.19 12.19 8.67
N LEU A 106 -3.12 11.88 9.41
CA LEU A 106 -1.96 12.75 9.60
C LEU A 106 -0.80 12.26 8.74
N GLU A 107 -0.10 13.17 8.09
CA GLU A 107 1.12 12.84 7.34
C GLU A 107 2.23 12.41 8.30
N PHE A 108 2.98 11.37 7.93
CA PHE A 108 4.06 10.81 8.74
C PHE A 108 5.10 11.88 9.11
N GLU A 109 5.44 12.76 8.19
CA GLU A 109 6.42 13.83 8.37
C GLU A 109 5.95 14.89 9.39
N LYS A 110 4.65 15.19 9.41
CA LYS A 110 4.06 16.06 10.42
C LYS A 110 4.07 15.44 11.81
N PHE A 111 3.81 14.13 11.85
CA PHE A 111 3.83 13.38 13.11
C PHE A 111 5.23 13.31 13.74
N THR A 112 6.27 13.10 12.92
CA THR A 112 7.65 12.99 13.41
C THR A 112 8.36 14.32 13.60
N HIS A 113 7.72 15.45 13.27
CA HIS A 113 8.34 16.78 13.24
C HIS A 113 9.59 16.87 12.34
N SER A 114 9.83 15.89 11.49
CA SER A 114 11.02 15.80 10.66
C SER A 114 10.87 16.57 9.34
N TYR A 115 10.98 17.89 9.44
CA TYR A 115 10.82 18.82 8.32
C TYR A 115 12.13 19.05 7.54
N LYS A 116 12.64 18.04 6.81
CA LYS A 116 13.55 18.34 5.69
C LYS A 116 12.77 18.13 4.38
N LYS A 117 12.52 19.23 3.69
CA LYS A 117 11.63 19.33 2.49
C LYS A 117 11.87 18.26 1.41
N ASN A 118 13.09 17.72 1.31
CA ASN A 118 13.50 16.75 0.29
C ASN A 118 13.37 15.27 0.69
N LEU A 119 12.96 14.96 1.93
CA LEU A 119 12.85 13.58 2.44
C LEU A 119 11.41 13.14 2.70
N LYS A 120 10.44 14.05 2.57
CA LYS A 120 9.05 13.86 3.03
C LYS A 120 8.40 12.56 2.57
N THR A 121 8.39 12.31 1.26
CA THR A 121 7.75 11.12 0.68
C THR A 121 8.55 9.84 0.93
N LYS A 122 9.88 9.93 0.97
CA LYS A 122 10.76 8.78 1.17
C LYS A 122 10.79 8.28 2.62
N ALA A 123 10.68 9.16 3.61
CA ALA A 123 10.63 8.78 5.02
C ALA A 123 9.37 7.95 5.34
N ALA A 124 8.21 8.36 4.84
CA ALA A 124 6.97 7.62 5.03
C ALA A 124 7.01 6.20 4.44
N HIS A 125 7.67 6.01 3.29
CA HIS A 125 7.81 4.69 2.66
C HIS A 125 8.68 3.73 3.47
N HIS A 126 9.67 4.25 4.19
CA HIS A 126 10.65 3.50 4.97
C HIS A 126 10.56 3.79 6.48
N ALA A 127 9.36 4.02 6.98
CA ALA A 127 9.11 4.47 8.35
C ALA A 127 9.82 3.65 9.44
N PRO A 128 9.89 2.30 9.42
CA PRO A 128 10.62 1.55 10.43
C PRO A 128 12.10 1.90 10.47
N ALA A 129 12.78 1.91 9.32
CA ALA A 129 14.20 2.24 9.23
C ALA A 129 14.47 3.70 9.62
N TYR A 130 13.61 4.62 9.18
CA TYR A 130 13.69 6.02 9.58
C TYR A 130 13.55 6.20 11.09
N SER A 131 12.61 5.52 11.73
CA SER A 131 12.37 5.61 13.17
C SER A 131 13.56 5.10 13.98
N VAL A 132 14.20 4.01 13.57
CA VAL A 132 15.41 3.50 14.21
C VAL A 132 16.56 4.49 14.07
N ALA A 133 16.79 5.03 12.89
CA ALA A 133 17.85 6.03 12.66
C ALA A 133 17.60 7.31 13.46
N PHE A 134 16.35 7.76 13.58
CA PHE A 134 15.96 8.91 14.39
C PHE A 134 16.24 8.67 15.88
N LEU A 135 15.85 7.54 16.43
CA LEU A 135 16.12 7.17 17.82
C LEU A 135 17.61 7.12 18.11
N LEU A 136 18.41 6.50 17.24
CA LEU A 136 19.87 6.45 17.38
C LEU A 136 20.49 7.85 17.37
N SER A 137 19.99 8.78 16.56
CA SER A 137 20.49 10.15 16.51
C SER A 137 20.13 10.97 17.75
N SER A 138 19.05 10.62 18.44
CA SER A 138 18.61 11.30 19.68
C SER A 138 19.29 10.80 20.95
N LEU A 139 20.04 9.69 20.88
CA LEU A 139 20.81 9.13 22.00
C LEU A 139 22.21 9.76 22.13
N LYS A 140 22.58 10.69 21.26
CA LYS A 140 23.82 11.48 21.33
C LYS A 140 23.56 12.81 22.00
#